data_c7400b8ee2974e93211c9f7f114c59b3
#
_entry.id   c7400b8ee2974e93211c9f7f114c59b3
#
_cell.length_a   1.000
_cell.length_b   1.000
_cell.length_c   1.000
_cell.angle_alpha   90.00
_cell.angle_beta   90.00
_cell.angle_gamma   90.00
#
_symmetry.space_group_name_H-M   'P 1'
#
loop_
_entity.id
_entity.type
_entity.pdbx_description
1 polymer ?
#
loop_
_entity_poly.entity_id
_entity_poly.type
_entity_poly.pdbx_seq_one_letter_code
_entity_poly.pdbx_strand_id
1 'polypeptide(L)'
;MTVVRPTGDDLVAMLAALANPLRLRIVATLAGGPDYVSHLAREIGVSRPLLHMHLQRLEVAGLIVGHLELSDDGKAMKFYNVADFDLHLNATVLAEAAKTLTKSDPEKGSAAKEKP
;
A
#
# COMPACT_ATOMS: atom_id res chain seq x y z
N MET A 1 -5.21 -16.87 -15.66
CA MET A 1 -4.74 -15.70 -14.94
C MET A 1 -3.32 -15.88 -14.47
N THR A 2 -2.51 -14.90 -14.69
CA THR A 2 -1.10 -15.00 -14.34
C THR A 2 -0.89 -14.44 -12.95
N VAL A 3 -0.21 -15.20 -12.11
CA VAL A 3 0.15 -14.70 -10.79
C VAL A 3 1.54 -14.10 -10.89
N VAL A 4 1.64 -12.82 -10.58
CA VAL A 4 2.91 -12.14 -10.63
C VAL A 4 3.40 -11.98 -9.21
N ARG A 5 4.57 -12.53 -8.93
CA ARG A 5 5.16 -12.41 -7.61
C ARG A 5 5.89 -11.09 -7.51
N PRO A 6 5.77 -10.39 -6.39
CA PRO A 6 6.46 -9.12 -6.25
C PRO A 6 7.97 -9.38 -6.13
N THR A 7 8.75 -8.42 -6.60
CA THR A 7 10.19 -8.44 -6.34
C THR A 7 10.41 -8.20 -4.85
N GLY A 8 11.63 -8.40 -4.40
CA GLY A 8 11.97 -8.12 -3.01
C GLY A 8 11.71 -6.67 -2.65
N ASP A 9 12.08 -5.74 -3.53
CA ASP A 9 11.85 -4.33 -3.28
C ASP A 9 10.35 -4.02 -3.20
N ASP A 10 9.55 -4.59 -4.11
CA ASP A 10 8.11 -4.40 -4.08
C ASP A 10 7.51 -4.96 -2.80
N LEU A 11 7.97 -6.13 -2.39
CA LEU A 11 7.45 -6.76 -1.19
C LEU A 11 7.75 -5.89 0.05
N VAL A 12 8.97 -5.36 0.14
CA VAL A 12 9.33 -4.50 1.25
C VAL A 12 8.43 -3.25 1.27
N ALA A 13 8.19 -2.65 0.10
CA ALA A 13 7.33 -1.47 0.03
C ALA A 13 5.90 -1.80 0.47
N MET A 14 5.38 -2.93 0.04
CA MET A 14 4.02 -3.33 0.40
C MET A 14 3.91 -3.62 1.90
N LEU A 15 4.86 -4.34 2.45
CA LEU A 15 4.84 -4.67 3.87
C LEU A 15 5.01 -3.41 4.72
N ALA A 16 5.89 -2.49 4.31
CA ALA A 16 6.08 -1.24 5.03
C ALA A 16 4.80 -0.41 5.03
N ALA A 17 4.11 -0.37 3.89
CA ALA A 17 2.86 0.36 3.81
C ALA A 17 1.78 -0.26 4.68
N LEU A 18 1.76 -1.57 4.80
CA LEU A 18 0.76 -2.25 5.61
C LEU A 18 1.09 -2.26 7.10
N ALA A 19 2.33 -1.97 7.48
CA ALA A 19 2.74 -2.02 8.87
C ALA A 19 2.34 -0.75 9.62
N ASN A 20 1.05 -0.44 9.59
CA ASN A 20 0.51 0.74 10.22
C ASN A 20 -0.98 0.48 10.46
N PRO A 21 -1.47 0.63 11.70
CA PRO A 21 -2.87 0.29 11.99
C PRO A 21 -3.87 1.07 11.17
N LEU A 22 -3.62 2.36 10.92
CA LEU A 22 -4.56 3.16 10.15
C LEU A 22 -4.59 2.70 8.70
N ARG A 23 -3.43 2.42 8.13
CA ARG A 23 -3.38 1.95 6.75
C ARG A 23 -4.02 0.58 6.59
N LEU A 24 -3.83 -0.29 7.57
CA LEU A 24 -4.50 -1.58 7.53
C LEU A 24 -6.02 -1.40 7.57
N ARG A 25 -6.51 -0.48 8.38
CA ARG A 25 -7.95 -0.20 8.42
C ARG A 25 -8.46 0.38 7.11
N ILE A 26 -7.67 1.22 6.47
CA ILE A 26 -8.06 1.78 5.17
C ILE A 26 -8.25 0.66 4.16
N VAL A 27 -7.28 -0.24 4.07
CA VAL A 27 -7.39 -1.36 3.12
C VAL A 27 -8.59 -2.22 3.46
N ALA A 28 -8.82 -2.48 4.75
CA ALA A 28 -9.96 -3.30 5.17
C ALA A 28 -11.28 -2.63 4.80
N THR A 29 -11.37 -1.32 4.97
CA THR A 29 -12.58 -0.60 4.61
C THR A 29 -12.82 -0.64 3.11
N LEU A 30 -11.76 -0.43 2.33
CA LEU A 30 -11.87 -0.45 0.87
C LEU A 30 -12.11 -1.87 0.34
N ALA A 31 -11.77 -2.89 1.10
CA ALA A 31 -12.04 -4.26 0.70
C ALA A 31 -13.55 -4.51 0.59
N GLY A 32 -14.35 -3.71 1.29
CA GLY A 32 -15.80 -3.80 1.19
C GLY A 32 -16.39 -3.09 -0.01
N GLY A 33 -15.58 -2.34 -0.74
CA GLY A 33 -16.01 -1.61 -1.93
C GLY A 33 -15.33 -0.26 -2.02
N PRO A 34 -15.35 0.34 -3.21
CA PRO A 34 -14.74 1.66 -3.39
C PRO A 34 -15.37 2.71 -2.48
N ASP A 35 -14.57 3.69 -2.12
CA ASP A 35 -15.07 4.75 -1.26
C ASP A 35 -14.35 6.06 -1.61
N TYR A 36 -14.95 7.16 -1.22
CA TYR A 36 -14.37 8.46 -1.51
C TYR A 36 -13.78 9.09 -0.25
N VAL A 37 -12.91 10.06 -0.46
CA VAL A 37 -12.04 10.56 0.58
C VAL A 37 -12.80 11.05 1.82
N SER A 38 -13.84 11.84 1.63
CA SER A 38 -14.52 12.42 2.79
C SER A 38 -15.21 11.36 3.65
N HIS A 39 -15.82 10.37 3.01
CA HIS A 39 -16.46 9.29 3.74
C HIS A 39 -15.42 8.42 4.44
N LEU A 40 -14.35 8.13 3.73
CA LEU A 40 -13.28 7.31 4.27
C LEU A 40 -12.65 7.99 5.49
N ALA A 41 -12.44 9.32 5.41
CA ALA A 41 -11.89 10.06 6.53
C ALA A 41 -12.78 9.95 7.77
N ARG A 42 -14.09 10.04 7.56
CA ARG A 42 -15.03 9.90 8.67
C ARG A 42 -15.03 8.49 9.24
N GLU A 43 -14.99 7.48 8.36
CA GLU A 43 -14.98 6.10 8.80
C GLU A 43 -13.73 5.76 9.60
N ILE A 44 -12.60 6.23 9.14
CA ILE A 44 -11.33 5.94 9.81
C ILE A 44 -11.13 6.83 11.03
N GLY A 45 -11.75 8.01 11.03
CA GLY A 45 -11.66 8.93 12.17
C GLY A 45 -10.42 9.79 12.14
N VAL A 46 -9.99 10.22 10.95
CA VAL A 46 -8.81 11.06 10.81
C VAL A 46 -9.12 12.27 9.95
N SER A 47 -8.26 13.27 10.01
CA SER A 47 -8.40 14.44 9.16
C SER A 47 -8.11 14.08 7.71
N ARG A 48 -8.63 14.87 6.78
CA ARG A 48 -8.37 14.61 5.37
C ARG A 48 -6.89 14.70 5.03
N PRO A 49 -6.12 15.69 5.53
CA PRO A 49 -4.69 15.71 5.22
C PRO A 49 -3.96 14.46 5.70
N LEU A 50 -4.28 13.99 6.88
CA LEU A 50 -3.65 12.77 7.39
C LEU A 50 -4.06 11.58 6.54
N LEU A 51 -5.34 11.49 6.18
CA LEU A 51 -5.81 10.42 5.34
C LEU A 51 -5.07 10.41 4.00
N HIS A 52 -4.92 11.59 3.38
CA HIS A 52 -4.24 11.69 2.09
C HIS A 52 -2.81 11.16 2.18
N MET A 53 -2.12 11.43 3.28
CA MET A 53 -0.77 10.91 3.46
C MET A 53 -0.76 9.39 3.45
N HIS A 54 -1.71 8.80 4.15
CA HIS A 54 -1.79 7.34 4.21
C HIS A 54 -2.21 6.75 2.86
N LEU A 55 -3.18 7.39 2.19
CA LEU A 55 -3.62 6.92 0.88
C LEU A 55 -2.48 6.96 -0.13
N GLN A 56 -1.67 8.02 -0.08
CA GLN A 56 -0.55 8.12 -1.01
C GLN A 56 0.45 7.01 -0.80
N ARG A 57 0.74 6.68 0.45
CA ARG A 57 1.67 5.60 0.75
C ARG A 57 1.15 4.25 0.25
N LEU A 58 -0.15 4.02 0.43
CA LEU A 58 -0.75 2.77 -0.05
C LEU A 58 -0.77 2.71 -1.57
N GLU A 59 -1.05 3.84 -2.21
CA GLU A 59 -1.12 3.88 -3.66
C GLU A 59 0.25 3.66 -4.29
N VAL A 60 1.28 4.30 -3.74
CA VAL A 60 2.65 4.12 -4.24
C VAL A 60 3.10 2.67 -4.09
N ALA A 61 2.66 2.01 -3.03
CA ALA A 61 3.01 0.62 -2.81
C ALA A 61 2.19 -0.35 -3.67
N GLY A 62 1.24 0.16 -4.45
CA GLY A 62 0.45 -0.69 -5.34
C GLY A 62 -0.70 -1.42 -4.66
N LEU A 63 -1.10 -0.98 -3.48
CA LEU A 63 -2.13 -1.68 -2.71
C LEU A 63 -3.52 -1.12 -2.96
N ILE A 64 -3.62 0.13 -3.36
CA ILE A 64 -4.90 0.75 -3.70
C ILE A 64 -4.75 1.56 -4.98
N VAL A 65 -5.87 1.85 -5.62
CA VAL A 65 -5.92 2.61 -6.85
C VAL A 65 -6.91 3.74 -6.67
N GLY A 66 -6.52 4.95 -7.09
CA GLY A 66 -7.41 6.09 -7.05
C GLY A 66 -7.94 6.42 -8.44
N HIS A 67 -9.16 6.90 -8.51
CA HIS A 67 -9.74 7.34 -9.77
C HIS A 67 -10.73 8.46 -9.50
N LEU A 68 -10.99 9.25 -10.53
CA LEU A 68 -11.94 10.34 -10.42
C LEU A 68 -13.26 9.94 -11.06
N GLU A 69 -14.34 10.34 -10.42
CA GLU A 69 -15.67 10.14 -10.98
C GLU A 69 -16.43 11.45 -10.86
N LEU A 70 -17.36 11.68 -11.77
CA LEU A 70 -18.19 12.85 -11.71
C LEU A 70 -19.47 12.51 -10.96
N SER A 71 -19.82 13.37 -10.00
CA SER A 71 -21.10 13.22 -9.32
C SER A 71 -22.22 13.73 -10.22
N ASP A 72 -23.46 13.52 -9.80
CA ASP A 72 -24.61 13.95 -10.58
C ASP A 72 -24.62 15.44 -10.87
N ASP A 73 -24.07 16.24 -9.95
CA ASP A 73 -24.02 17.68 -10.15
C ASP A 73 -22.74 18.14 -10.84
N GLY A 74 -21.98 17.21 -11.41
CA GLY A 74 -20.80 17.55 -12.21
C GLY A 74 -19.53 17.76 -11.42
N LYS A 75 -19.53 17.51 -10.11
CA LYS A 75 -18.32 17.67 -9.34
C LYS A 75 -17.43 16.43 -9.45
N ALA A 76 -16.15 16.67 -9.58
CA ALA A 76 -15.19 15.57 -9.61
C ALA A 76 -14.96 15.06 -8.19
N MET A 77 -15.07 13.76 -7.99
CA MET A 77 -14.84 13.13 -6.70
C MET A 77 -13.79 12.07 -6.86
N LYS A 78 -12.86 12.05 -5.91
CA LYS A 78 -11.80 11.06 -5.92
C LYS A 78 -12.24 9.84 -5.12
N PHE A 79 -12.22 8.69 -5.80
CA PHE A 79 -12.53 7.40 -5.19
C PHE A 79 -11.29 6.55 -5.13
N TYR A 80 -11.26 5.66 -4.17
CA TYR A 80 -10.19 4.68 -4.04
C TYR A 80 -10.78 3.30 -3.93
N ASN A 81 -10.08 2.34 -4.47
CA ASN A 81 -10.45 0.93 -4.29
C ASN A 81 -9.19 0.10 -4.15
N VAL A 82 -9.36 -1.08 -3.59
CA VAL A 82 -8.24 -1.99 -3.39
C VAL A 82 -7.73 -2.45 -4.75
N ALA A 83 -6.41 -2.46 -4.90
CA ALA A 83 -5.79 -3.00 -6.11
C ALA A 83 -5.89 -4.52 -6.08
N ASP A 84 -5.63 -5.12 -7.23
CA ASP A 84 -5.67 -6.56 -7.35
C ASP A 84 -4.33 -7.12 -6.88
N PHE A 85 -4.18 -7.29 -5.57
CA PHE A 85 -2.95 -7.85 -5.03
C PHE A 85 -3.28 -9.07 -4.18
N ASP A 86 -2.31 -9.96 -4.04
CA ASP A 86 -2.48 -11.19 -3.31
C ASP A 86 -1.11 -11.57 -2.76
N LEU A 87 -0.92 -11.46 -1.46
CA LEU A 87 0.35 -11.73 -0.83
C LEU A 87 0.29 -13.01 -0.04
N HIS A 88 1.18 -13.93 -0.37
CA HIS A 88 1.37 -15.15 0.39
C HIS A 88 2.76 -15.08 1.02
N LEU A 89 2.82 -15.20 2.32
CA LEU A 89 4.08 -15.08 3.04
C LEU A 89 4.42 -16.37 3.75
N ASN A 90 5.61 -16.86 3.46
CA ASN A 90 6.23 -17.93 4.21
C ASN A 90 7.73 -17.79 3.97
N ALA A 91 8.51 -18.59 4.65
CA ALA A 91 9.96 -18.44 4.58
C ALA A 91 10.48 -18.63 3.16
N THR A 92 9.90 -19.56 2.41
CA THR A 92 10.34 -19.81 1.04
C THR A 92 10.07 -18.61 0.14
N VAL A 93 8.88 -18.02 0.26
CA VAL A 93 8.52 -16.86 -0.53
C VAL A 93 9.46 -15.70 -0.19
N LEU A 94 9.74 -15.50 1.09
CA LEU A 94 10.63 -14.43 1.51
C LEU A 94 12.03 -14.63 0.98
N ALA A 95 12.52 -15.88 1.01
CA ALA A 95 13.85 -16.18 0.51
C ALA A 95 13.94 -15.90 -1.00
N GLU A 96 12.91 -16.26 -1.75
CA GLU A 96 12.92 -15.99 -3.18
C GLU A 96 12.86 -14.50 -3.48
N ALA A 97 12.03 -13.77 -2.74
CA ALA A 97 11.94 -12.32 -2.94
C ALA A 97 13.25 -11.64 -2.61
N ALA A 98 13.95 -12.12 -1.58
CA ALA A 98 15.21 -11.52 -1.17
C ALA A 98 16.26 -11.58 -2.26
N LYS A 99 16.19 -12.57 -3.15
CA LYS A 99 17.16 -12.67 -4.24
C LYS A 99 17.12 -11.50 -5.21
N THR A 100 15.99 -10.81 -5.27
CA THR A 100 15.83 -9.69 -6.19
C THR A 100 15.94 -8.34 -5.52
N LEU A 101 16.32 -8.31 -4.23
CA LEU A 101 16.49 -7.03 -3.54
C LEU A 101 17.65 -6.27 -4.16
N THR A 102 17.45 -4.97 -4.34
CA THR A 102 18.55 -4.12 -4.76
C THR A 102 19.49 -3.94 -3.59
N LYS A 103 20.74 -3.59 -3.89
CA LYS A 103 21.68 -3.37 -2.84
C LYS A 103 21.25 -2.24 -1.96
N SER A 104 21.40 -2.42 -0.66
CA SER A 104 21.08 -1.37 0.25
C SER A 104 21.98 -0.19 0.03
N ASP A 105 21.39 0.99 0.29
CA ASP A 105 22.14 2.18 0.34
C ASP A 105 23.19 2.08 1.42
N PRO A 106 24.36 2.60 1.23
CA PRO A 106 25.41 2.51 2.24
C PRO A 106 25.00 2.98 3.62
N GLU A 107 24.22 4.02 3.71
CA GLU A 107 23.81 4.42 5.00
C GLU A 107 22.89 3.45 5.59
N LYS A 108 22.01 2.87 4.81
CA LYS A 108 21.17 1.86 5.31
C LYS A 108 21.94 0.62 5.45
N GLY A 109 22.83 0.40 4.56
CA GLY A 109 23.64 -0.77 4.60
C GLY A 109 24.54 -0.80 5.80
N SER A 110 24.77 0.35 6.40
CA SER A 110 25.63 0.33 7.55
C SER A 110 25.06 -0.54 8.61
N ALA A 111 23.78 -0.62 8.67
CA ALA A 111 23.22 -1.52 9.62
C ALA A 111 23.54 -2.93 9.23
N ALA A 112 23.52 -3.17 7.97
CA ALA A 112 23.75 -4.51 7.53
C ALA A 112 25.15 -4.90 7.73
N LYS A 113 26.04 -3.94 7.68
CA LYS A 113 27.29 -4.37 7.77
C LYS A 113 27.63 -4.91 8.99
N GLU A 114 26.86 -4.70 9.79
CA GLU A 114 27.16 -5.25 10.84
C GLU A 114 27.02 -6.55 10.80
N LYS A 115 27.08 -6.95 10.15
CA LYS A 115 27.00 -8.10 10.06
C LYS A 115 27.76 -8.70 10.00
N PRO A 116 28.10 -9.10 10.30
CA PRO A 116 28.76 -9.95 10.38
C PRO A 116 28.79 -10.72 10.22
#